data_16d22b8d1eda5c1202431f045930c89f
#
_entry.id   16d22b8d1eda5c1202431f045930c89f
#
_cell.length_a   1.000
_cell.length_b   1.000
_cell.length_c   1.000
_cell.angle_alpha   90.00
_cell.angle_beta   90.00
_cell.angle_gamma   90.00
#
_symmetry.space_group_name_H-M   'P 1'
#
loop_
_entity.id
_entity.type
_entity.pdbx_description
1 polymer ?
#
loop_
_entity_poly.entity_id
_entity_poly.type
_entity_poly.pdbx_seq_one_letter_code
_entity_poly.pdbx_strand_id
1 'polypeptide(L)'
;MLAAENGILHRQGAADILWLRRAAQGSTAIFPNTVNRSATTAREVIDNCKQERKWCSVPRIMSAEEAVRTYIHDGATVAFGGFVGAMVPEEVNKTIQELYLSTGSPKGLTAIYAAGQGDSGERGLNHLGEEGLVSRIIGGHWGLVPRLQKLAMENKVAAYNYPQGVISQLFRDIAAGKPGLVTHVGMKTFVDPELEGGMLNDMAREAGPLVERIEIGGQTRLLYKALPIDVAVIRATYADTNGNCTFQREGVSAETLAIAQAAKNSGGKVVVQVEGVVEYGALDTRMVRLPGIYVDAVVVAAPENHMQTFGTVYNPSYCGEVRVPVSSLKPLALDQRKVVARRAAMELVPNAITNLGIGMPEGVAAVAAEEGLQGMVLTTEAGTIGGIPAGGKDFGVTINPDCILDQPYQFDFYDGGGLDVAFLGLAQADRKGNINVSKFGPKIAGCGGFINITQNAKKVVYCGTFTAGGLKIGVSGGELKILQEGRDKKFLKEVEQVTFSGEYAVEKGQPVLYITERAVFELTPEGVELKEIAPGVDLQKDVLDLMDFAPIVRDVKTMDSRIFQAGPMGLAQ
;
A
#
# COMPACT_ATOMS: atom_id res chain seq x y z
N MET A 1 28.41 -25.03 -41.37
CA MET A 1 28.37 -26.13 -40.41
C MET A 1 27.47 -25.69 -39.24
N LEU A 2 26.17 -25.59 -39.54
CA LEU A 2 25.13 -25.14 -38.58
C LEU A 2 23.79 -25.59 -39.18
N ALA A 3 23.42 -26.83 -38.97
CA ALA A 3 22.10 -27.38 -39.31
C ALA A 3 22.00 -28.81 -38.79
N ALA A 4 21.78 -29.02 -37.50
CA ALA A 4 21.33 -30.33 -36.97
C ALA A 4 21.05 -30.23 -35.44
N GLU A 5 20.07 -29.46 -35.00
CA GLU A 5 19.57 -29.55 -33.60
C GLU A 5 18.05 -29.26 -33.43
N ASN A 6 17.29 -29.16 -34.50
CA ASN A 6 15.85 -28.91 -34.42
C ASN A 6 14.93 -30.13 -34.61
N GLY A 7 15.44 -31.35 -34.37
CA GLY A 7 14.74 -32.60 -34.71
C GLY A 7 14.10 -33.38 -33.56
N ILE A 8 14.30 -33.01 -32.29
CA ILE A 8 13.94 -33.91 -31.17
C ILE A 8 12.69 -33.44 -30.39
N LEU A 9 12.32 -32.19 -30.44
CA LEU A 9 11.15 -31.67 -29.68
C LEU A 9 9.78 -31.87 -30.35
N HIS A 10 9.74 -32.26 -31.64
CA HIS A 10 8.48 -32.48 -32.36
C HIS A 10 7.95 -33.93 -32.34
N ARG A 11 8.67 -34.89 -31.76
CA ARG A 11 8.23 -36.30 -31.74
C ARG A 11 7.50 -36.74 -30.47
N GLN A 12 7.61 -36.03 -29.35
CA GLN A 12 6.88 -36.39 -28.13
C GLN A 12 5.42 -35.93 -28.15
N GLY A 13 5.12 -34.75 -28.68
CA GLY A 13 3.73 -34.25 -28.76
C GLY A 13 2.82 -35.02 -29.74
N ALA A 14 3.40 -35.70 -30.72
CA ALA A 14 2.61 -36.50 -31.69
C ALA A 14 2.23 -37.88 -31.14
N ALA A 15 3.01 -38.43 -30.20
CA ALA A 15 2.73 -39.74 -29.60
C ALA A 15 1.54 -39.66 -28.61
N ASP A 16 1.43 -38.59 -27.85
CA ASP A 16 0.36 -38.40 -26.86
C ASP A 16 -0.99 -38.10 -27.53
N ILE A 17 -0.99 -37.37 -28.65
CA ILE A 17 -2.20 -37.11 -29.45
C ILE A 17 -2.68 -38.40 -30.16
N LEU A 18 -1.77 -39.28 -30.59
CA LEU A 18 -2.13 -40.56 -31.20
C LEU A 18 -2.71 -41.53 -30.17
N TRP A 19 -2.27 -41.46 -28.92
CA TRP A 19 -2.78 -42.32 -27.83
C TRP A 19 -4.22 -41.93 -27.46
N LEU A 20 -4.51 -40.65 -27.35
CA LEU A 20 -5.87 -40.14 -27.10
C LEU A 20 -6.85 -40.42 -28.24
N ARG A 21 -6.39 -40.38 -29.51
CA ARG A 21 -7.22 -40.73 -30.66
C ARG A 21 -7.49 -42.23 -30.76
N ARG A 22 -6.57 -43.12 -30.34
CA ARG A 22 -6.78 -44.55 -30.29
C ARG A 22 -7.71 -45.00 -29.15
N ALA A 23 -7.68 -44.33 -28.03
CA ALA A 23 -8.64 -44.59 -26.94
C ALA A 23 -10.08 -44.24 -27.33
N ALA A 24 -10.29 -43.27 -28.23
CA ALA A 24 -11.61 -42.91 -28.75
C ALA A 24 -12.15 -43.85 -29.84
N GLN A 25 -11.33 -44.76 -30.37
CA GLN A 25 -11.71 -45.69 -31.47
C GLN A 25 -11.89 -47.17 -31.04
N GLY A 26 -12.11 -47.46 -29.76
CA GLY A 26 -12.62 -48.75 -29.28
C GLY A 26 -11.63 -49.92 -29.35
N SER A 27 -10.33 -49.71 -29.22
CA SER A 27 -9.33 -50.81 -29.19
C SER A 27 -9.14 -51.30 -27.76
N THR A 28 -9.61 -52.52 -27.45
CA THR A 28 -9.42 -53.23 -26.19
C THR A 28 -7.94 -53.59 -26.00
N ALA A 29 -7.27 -52.90 -25.07
CA ALA A 29 -5.97 -53.32 -24.56
C ALA A 29 -6.18 -54.28 -23.37
N ILE A 30 -5.67 -55.50 -23.49
CA ILE A 30 -5.73 -56.56 -22.47
C ILE A 30 -4.68 -56.26 -21.40
N PHE A 31 -5.13 -56.01 -20.18
CA PHE A 31 -4.31 -56.04 -18.97
C PHE A 31 -4.62 -57.33 -18.19
N PRO A 32 -3.62 -58.00 -17.58
CA PRO A 32 -3.87 -59.26 -16.85
C PRO A 32 -4.62 -59.00 -15.55
N ASN A 33 -5.56 -59.88 -15.30
CA ASN A 33 -6.52 -59.96 -14.20
C ASN A 33 -6.01 -59.58 -12.81
N THR A 34 -6.69 -58.63 -12.15
CA THR A 34 -7.50 -58.84 -10.92
C THR A 34 -8.10 -57.52 -10.48
N VAL A 35 -9.35 -57.27 -10.79
CA VAL A 35 -10.38 -56.58 -10.02
C VAL A 35 -11.60 -56.38 -10.91
N ASN A 36 -12.71 -56.96 -10.55
CA ASN A 36 -14.01 -56.82 -11.18
C ASN A 36 -14.43 -55.32 -11.16
N ARG A 37 -14.28 -54.62 -12.28
CA ARG A 37 -14.88 -53.30 -12.51
C ARG A 37 -15.67 -53.34 -13.78
N SER A 38 -16.97 -53.06 -13.69
CA SER A 38 -17.86 -52.78 -14.83
C SER A 38 -17.18 -51.80 -15.78
N ALA A 39 -17.25 -52.02 -17.07
CA ALA A 39 -16.68 -51.17 -18.11
C ALA A 39 -17.40 -49.82 -18.12
N THR A 40 -16.87 -48.86 -17.34
CA THR A 40 -17.30 -47.45 -17.36
C THR A 40 -16.75 -46.84 -18.66
N THR A 41 -17.58 -46.29 -19.50
CA THR A 41 -17.14 -45.63 -20.74
C THR A 41 -16.31 -44.40 -20.44
N ALA A 42 -15.38 -44.03 -21.34
CA ALA A 42 -14.58 -42.80 -21.20
C ALA A 42 -15.48 -41.57 -20.97
N ARG A 43 -16.71 -41.61 -21.44
CA ARG A 43 -17.71 -40.55 -21.25
C ARG A 43 -18.25 -40.54 -19.82
N GLU A 44 -18.51 -41.70 -19.21
CA GLU A 44 -18.92 -41.81 -17.79
C GLU A 44 -17.79 -41.44 -16.83
N VAL A 45 -16.53 -41.72 -17.17
CA VAL A 45 -15.36 -41.26 -16.41
C VAL A 45 -15.22 -39.74 -16.50
N ILE A 46 -15.45 -39.15 -17.67
CA ILE A 46 -15.43 -37.69 -17.87
C ILE A 46 -16.62 -37.04 -17.14
N ASP A 47 -17.80 -37.62 -17.19
CA ASP A 47 -19.00 -37.10 -16.57
C ASP A 47 -18.96 -37.30 -15.03
N ASN A 48 -18.42 -38.40 -14.52
CA ASN A 48 -18.11 -38.60 -13.11
C ASN A 48 -17.00 -37.65 -12.64
N CYS A 49 -15.94 -37.42 -13.40
CA CYS A 49 -14.95 -36.38 -13.10
C CYS A 49 -15.54 -34.97 -13.07
N LYS A 50 -16.59 -34.69 -13.83
CA LYS A 50 -17.35 -33.44 -13.76
C LYS A 50 -18.26 -33.38 -12.52
N GLN A 51 -18.83 -34.50 -12.08
CA GLN A 51 -19.64 -34.60 -10.86
C GLN A 51 -18.81 -34.66 -9.58
N GLU A 52 -17.62 -35.27 -9.61
CA GLU A 52 -16.72 -35.37 -8.44
C GLU A 52 -15.79 -34.16 -8.27
N ARG A 53 -15.72 -33.23 -9.24
CA ARG A 53 -15.05 -31.93 -9.05
C ARG A 53 -15.85 -30.99 -8.15
N LYS A 54 -16.12 -31.39 -6.92
CA LYS A 54 -16.60 -30.50 -5.85
C LYS A 54 -15.58 -29.39 -5.46
N TRP A 55 -14.39 -29.36 -6.07
CA TRP A 55 -13.29 -28.49 -5.69
C TRP A 55 -12.95 -27.37 -6.68
N CYS A 56 -13.53 -27.35 -7.88
CA CYS A 56 -13.38 -26.27 -8.86
C CYS A 56 -14.71 -26.02 -9.54
N SER A 57 -15.59 -25.25 -8.93
CA SER A 57 -16.68 -24.64 -9.68
C SER A 57 -16.05 -23.61 -10.63
N VAL A 58 -16.35 -23.72 -11.94
CA VAL A 58 -16.04 -22.65 -12.88
C VAL A 58 -16.66 -21.36 -12.32
N PRO A 59 -15.94 -20.24 -12.22
CA PRO A 59 -16.49 -19.02 -11.68
C PRO A 59 -17.68 -18.56 -12.51
N ARG A 60 -18.65 -17.96 -11.84
CA ARG A 60 -19.82 -17.42 -12.52
C ARG A 60 -19.50 -16.02 -13.02
N ILE A 61 -19.70 -15.79 -14.32
CA ILE A 61 -19.69 -14.41 -14.85
C ILE A 61 -21.09 -13.85 -14.56
N MET A 62 -21.15 -12.73 -13.82
CA MET A 62 -22.40 -12.17 -13.34
C MET A 62 -22.33 -10.64 -13.18
N SER A 63 -23.46 -10.00 -13.01
CA SER A 63 -23.51 -8.58 -12.67
C SER A 63 -22.98 -8.32 -11.25
N ALA A 64 -22.56 -7.08 -10.97
CA ALA A 64 -22.15 -6.68 -9.63
C ALA A 64 -23.28 -6.90 -8.61
N GLU A 65 -24.53 -6.59 -8.98
CA GLU A 65 -25.70 -6.80 -8.13
C GLU A 65 -25.89 -8.28 -7.77
N GLU A 66 -25.83 -9.18 -8.76
CA GLU A 66 -25.93 -10.62 -8.51
C GLU A 66 -24.79 -11.14 -7.63
N ALA A 67 -23.55 -10.64 -7.84
CA ALA A 67 -22.39 -11.03 -7.05
C ALA A 67 -22.54 -10.59 -5.59
N VAL A 68 -22.92 -9.34 -5.34
CA VAL A 68 -23.13 -8.81 -3.99
C VAL A 68 -24.27 -9.57 -3.29
N ARG A 69 -25.44 -9.73 -3.92
CA ARG A 69 -26.58 -10.47 -3.34
C ARG A 69 -26.27 -11.93 -3.04
N THR A 70 -25.40 -12.55 -3.85
CA THR A 70 -25.08 -13.98 -3.71
C THR A 70 -24.03 -14.24 -2.64
N TYR A 71 -23.03 -13.35 -2.51
CA TYR A 71 -21.85 -13.66 -1.73
C TYR A 71 -21.60 -12.75 -0.53
N ILE A 72 -22.16 -11.52 -0.50
CA ILE A 72 -21.97 -10.60 0.61
C ILE A 72 -23.23 -10.59 1.47
N HIS A 73 -23.19 -11.29 2.61
CA HIS A 73 -24.30 -11.39 3.55
C HIS A 73 -24.11 -10.46 4.75
N ASP A 74 -25.16 -10.22 5.51
CA ASP A 74 -25.13 -9.43 6.73
C ASP A 74 -24.09 -9.99 7.72
N GLY A 75 -23.27 -9.11 8.29
CA GLY A 75 -22.22 -9.46 9.23
C GLY A 75 -20.93 -10.02 8.62
N ALA A 76 -20.85 -10.18 7.29
CA ALA A 76 -19.68 -10.77 6.63
C ALA A 76 -18.39 -9.95 6.86
N THR A 77 -17.26 -10.64 7.00
CA THR A 77 -15.93 -10.05 6.94
C THR A 77 -15.48 -9.94 5.48
N VAL A 78 -15.36 -8.72 4.98
CA VAL A 78 -15.02 -8.44 3.59
C VAL A 78 -13.63 -7.80 3.50
N ALA A 79 -12.72 -8.44 2.76
CA ALA A 79 -11.41 -7.89 2.45
C ALA A 79 -11.43 -7.20 1.09
N PHE A 80 -10.98 -5.94 1.08
CA PHE A 80 -10.95 -5.09 -0.11
C PHE A 80 -9.52 -4.88 -0.59
N GLY A 81 -9.25 -5.23 -1.86
CA GLY A 81 -7.96 -4.97 -2.51
C GLY A 81 -7.94 -3.63 -3.21
N GLY A 82 -6.76 -3.01 -3.25
CA GLY A 82 -6.51 -1.75 -3.95
C GLY A 82 -5.60 -0.79 -3.20
N PHE A 83 -5.13 0.24 -3.90
CA PHE A 83 -4.23 1.26 -3.37
C PHE A 83 -4.61 2.64 -3.90
N VAL A 84 -5.05 3.55 -3.05
CA VAL A 84 -5.55 4.89 -3.40
C VAL A 84 -6.69 4.81 -4.42
N GLY A 85 -6.40 4.95 -5.72
CA GLY A 85 -7.34 4.78 -6.82
C GLY A 85 -7.00 3.63 -7.76
N ALA A 86 -5.84 2.97 -7.57
CA ALA A 86 -5.40 1.86 -8.40
C ALA A 86 -5.92 0.51 -7.86
N MET A 87 -6.26 -0.42 -8.74
CA MET A 87 -6.79 -1.75 -8.38
C MET A 87 -8.06 -1.74 -7.53
N VAL A 88 -8.77 -0.61 -7.44
CA VAL A 88 -10.01 -0.50 -6.66
C VAL A 88 -11.18 -1.11 -7.45
N PRO A 89 -11.94 -2.05 -6.86
CA PRO A 89 -13.12 -2.67 -7.48
C PRO A 89 -14.35 -1.77 -7.36
N GLU A 90 -14.33 -0.60 -8.01
CA GLU A 90 -15.27 0.50 -7.84
C GLU A 90 -16.72 0.12 -8.13
N GLU A 91 -16.97 -0.71 -9.19
CA GLU A 91 -18.31 -1.18 -9.54
C GLU A 91 -18.94 -1.98 -8.40
N VAL A 92 -18.16 -2.89 -7.81
CA VAL A 92 -18.65 -3.74 -6.71
C VAL A 92 -18.85 -2.91 -5.44
N ASN A 93 -17.90 -2.00 -5.12
CA ASN A 93 -18.00 -1.12 -3.95
C ASN A 93 -19.26 -0.23 -4.02
N LYS A 94 -19.50 0.38 -5.17
CA LYS A 94 -20.71 1.19 -5.44
C LYS A 94 -21.99 0.36 -5.29
N THR A 95 -22.00 -0.85 -5.85
CA THR A 95 -23.15 -1.74 -5.79
C THR A 95 -23.47 -2.17 -4.35
N ILE A 96 -22.48 -2.39 -3.49
CA ILE A 96 -22.70 -2.67 -2.06
C ILE A 96 -23.49 -1.52 -1.42
N GLN A 97 -23.10 -0.26 -1.67
CA GLN A 97 -23.82 0.91 -1.16
C GLN A 97 -25.24 1.00 -1.70
N GLU A 98 -25.43 0.87 -3.01
CA GLU A 98 -26.74 0.98 -3.67
C GLU A 98 -27.73 -0.07 -3.15
N LEU A 99 -27.26 -1.31 -2.96
CA LEU A 99 -28.08 -2.37 -2.40
C LEU A 99 -28.44 -2.11 -0.94
N TYR A 100 -27.48 -1.67 -0.13
CA TYR A 100 -27.77 -1.29 1.25
C TYR A 100 -28.82 -0.19 1.34
N LEU A 101 -28.68 0.88 0.56
CA LEU A 101 -29.61 2.01 0.55
C LEU A 101 -31.01 1.62 0.07
N SER A 102 -31.12 0.70 -0.89
CA SER A 102 -32.39 0.28 -1.46
C SER A 102 -33.08 -0.84 -0.68
N THR A 103 -32.34 -1.71 -0.02
CA THR A 103 -32.89 -2.94 0.60
C THR A 103 -32.61 -3.08 2.10
N GLY A 104 -31.63 -2.31 2.64
CA GLY A 104 -31.13 -2.45 4.00
C GLY A 104 -30.15 -3.63 4.19
N SER A 105 -29.70 -4.28 3.11
CA SER A 105 -28.74 -5.40 3.13
C SER A 105 -27.81 -5.29 1.91
N PRO A 106 -26.51 -5.68 2.04
CA PRO A 106 -25.86 -6.21 3.25
C PRO A 106 -25.65 -5.14 4.32
N LYS A 107 -25.55 -5.53 5.60
CA LYS A 107 -25.32 -4.63 6.74
C LYS A 107 -24.42 -5.24 7.80
N GLY A 108 -23.88 -4.39 8.68
CA GLY A 108 -23.06 -4.83 9.81
C GLY A 108 -21.73 -5.47 9.39
N LEU A 109 -21.20 -5.14 8.20
CA LEU A 109 -20.00 -5.75 7.66
C LEU A 109 -18.77 -5.43 8.52
N THR A 110 -17.81 -6.35 8.54
CA THR A 110 -16.42 -6.06 8.94
C THR A 110 -15.61 -5.78 7.67
N ALA A 111 -15.13 -4.55 7.49
CA ALA A 111 -14.26 -4.18 6.37
C ALA A 111 -12.79 -4.25 6.77
N ILE A 112 -11.95 -4.95 5.99
CA ILE A 112 -10.50 -4.98 6.17
C ILE A 112 -9.80 -4.58 4.87
N TYR A 113 -8.84 -3.63 4.96
CA TYR A 113 -8.06 -3.14 3.82
C TYR A 113 -6.69 -2.64 4.25
N ALA A 114 -5.65 -2.90 3.45
CA ALA A 114 -4.28 -2.51 3.76
C ALA A 114 -4.03 -1.03 3.46
N ALA A 115 -4.21 -0.60 2.22
CA ALA A 115 -4.01 0.79 1.81
C ALA A 115 -5.33 1.58 1.82
N GLY A 116 -5.26 2.90 2.01
CA GLY A 116 -6.42 3.77 1.85
C GLY A 116 -6.92 3.76 0.41
N GLN A 117 -8.17 3.38 0.20
CA GLN A 117 -8.79 3.27 -1.11
C GLN A 117 -9.88 4.32 -1.23
N GLY A 118 -9.58 5.47 -1.81
CA GLY A 118 -10.54 6.56 -1.96
C GLY A 118 -9.94 7.80 -2.61
N ASP A 119 -10.81 8.71 -2.99
CA ASP A 119 -10.47 9.96 -3.65
C ASP A 119 -10.63 11.20 -2.75
N SER A 120 -10.74 11.00 -1.44
CA SER A 120 -11.12 12.01 -0.43
C SER A 120 -12.53 12.59 -0.66
N GLY A 121 -13.38 11.89 -1.39
CA GLY A 121 -14.74 12.27 -1.75
C GLY A 121 -15.71 11.11 -1.58
N GLU A 122 -16.15 10.53 -2.70
CA GLU A 122 -17.21 9.51 -2.71
C GLU A 122 -16.78 8.13 -3.23
N ARG A 123 -15.64 8.05 -3.95
CA ARG A 123 -15.18 6.82 -4.60
C ARG A 123 -14.41 5.90 -3.65
N GLY A 124 -14.24 4.66 -4.10
CA GLY A 124 -13.53 3.62 -3.35
C GLY A 124 -14.32 3.17 -2.12
N LEU A 125 -13.66 3.05 -0.99
CA LEU A 125 -14.30 2.62 0.26
C LEU A 125 -15.19 3.69 0.90
N ASN A 126 -15.25 4.93 0.35
CA ASN A 126 -16.24 5.92 0.76
C ASN A 126 -17.69 5.40 0.54
N HIS A 127 -17.91 4.49 -0.41
CA HIS A 127 -19.18 3.79 -0.60
C HIS A 127 -19.64 3.01 0.64
N LEU A 128 -18.73 2.61 1.51
CA LEU A 128 -19.07 1.91 2.76
C LEU A 128 -19.44 2.86 3.91
N GLY A 129 -19.42 4.17 3.68
CA GLY A 129 -19.62 5.21 4.70
C GLY A 129 -21.08 5.45 5.12
N GLU A 130 -22.01 4.53 4.85
CA GLU A 130 -23.40 4.59 5.34
C GLU A 130 -23.50 4.01 6.75
N GLU A 131 -24.23 4.69 7.65
CA GLU A 131 -24.43 4.21 9.02
C GLU A 131 -25.17 2.87 9.02
N GLY A 132 -24.61 1.86 9.69
CA GLY A 132 -25.16 0.50 9.76
C GLY A 132 -24.67 -0.45 8.66
N LEU A 133 -24.10 0.05 7.56
CA LEU A 133 -23.53 -0.81 6.51
C LEU A 133 -22.30 -1.57 7.04
N VAL A 134 -21.44 -0.89 7.78
CA VAL A 134 -20.27 -1.49 8.45
C VAL A 134 -20.42 -1.40 9.97
N SER A 135 -19.96 -2.42 10.69
CA SER A 135 -19.90 -2.46 12.16
C SER A 135 -18.46 -2.41 12.68
N ARG A 136 -17.49 -2.85 11.88
CA ARG A 136 -16.08 -2.86 12.21
C ARG A 136 -15.25 -2.51 10.99
N ILE A 137 -14.17 -1.74 11.20
CA ILE A 137 -13.23 -1.36 10.15
C ILE A 137 -11.80 -1.59 10.66
N ILE A 138 -11.01 -2.34 9.88
CA ILE A 138 -9.58 -2.56 10.10
C ILE A 138 -8.86 -2.00 8.89
N GLY A 139 -8.28 -0.80 9.01
CA GLY A 139 -7.69 -0.09 7.89
C GLY A 139 -6.30 0.44 8.16
N GLY A 140 -5.42 0.39 7.14
CA GLY A 140 -4.07 0.94 7.25
C GLY A 140 -4.06 2.46 7.13
N HIS A 141 -4.79 3.02 6.19
CA HIS A 141 -4.85 4.47 5.98
C HIS A 141 -6.31 4.95 5.88
N TRP A 142 -6.60 6.09 6.50
CA TRP A 142 -7.96 6.61 6.64
C TRP A 142 -8.17 7.96 5.94
N GLY A 143 -7.09 8.68 5.62
CA GLY A 143 -7.13 10.05 5.09
C GLY A 143 -7.92 10.22 3.78
N LEU A 144 -8.01 9.15 2.97
CA LEU A 144 -8.70 9.16 1.67
C LEU A 144 -10.17 8.71 1.75
N VAL A 145 -10.63 8.31 2.93
CA VAL A 145 -11.99 7.78 3.16
C VAL A 145 -12.74 8.58 4.23
N PRO A 146 -13.00 9.89 4.01
CA PRO A 146 -13.59 10.78 5.00
C PRO A 146 -14.96 10.31 5.50
N ARG A 147 -15.71 9.57 4.70
CA ARG A 147 -17.01 9.02 5.12
C ARG A 147 -16.84 7.93 6.20
N LEU A 148 -15.83 7.06 6.06
CA LEU A 148 -15.48 6.08 7.09
C LEU A 148 -14.87 6.74 8.33
N GLN A 149 -14.02 7.77 8.15
CA GLN A 149 -13.51 8.56 9.28
C GLN A 149 -14.65 9.15 10.12
N LYS A 150 -15.69 9.68 9.47
CA LYS A 150 -16.85 10.25 10.15
C LYS A 150 -17.52 9.20 11.04
N LEU A 151 -17.79 7.99 10.54
CA LEU A 151 -18.35 6.90 11.34
C LEU A 151 -17.48 6.54 12.54
N ALA A 152 -16.15 6.51 12.35
CA ALA A 152 -15.20 6.22 13.43
C ALA A 152 -15.19 7.34 14.50
N MET A 153 -15.17 8.62 14.08
CA MET A 153 -15.18 9.78 14.98
C MET A 153 -16.50 9.90 15.76
N GLU A 154 -17.62 9.54 15.13
CA GLU A 154 -18.95 9.52 15.76
C GLU A 154 -19.19 8.27 16.60
N ASN A 155 -18.17 7.41 16.74
CA ASN A 155 -18.25 6.13 17.48
C ASN A 155 -19.41 5.22 17.00
N LYS A 156 -19.63 5.14 15.68
CA LYS A 156 -20.66 4.33 15.02
C LYS A 156 -20.16 2.95 14.55
N VAL A 157 -18.86 2.77 14.51
CA VAL A 157 -18.17 1.54 14.08
C VAL A 157 -16.97 1.28 14.99
N ALA A 158 -16.62 0.02 15.22
CA ALA A 158 -15.37 -0.33 15.89
C ALA A 158 -14.19 -0.10 14.91
N ALA A 159 -13.39 0.94 15.15
CA ALA A 159 -12.35 1.40 14.22
C ALA A 159 -10.94 1.04 14.70
N TYR A 160 -10.17 0.37 13.83
CA TYR A 160 -8.79 -0.03 14.08
C TYR A 160 -7.87 0.51 12.98
N ASN A 161 -6.71 0.99 13.37
CA ASN A 161 -5.66 1.38 12.43
C ASN A 161 -4.40 0.58 12.68
N TYR A 162 -3.98 -0.22 11.70
CA TYR A 162 -2.76 -1.01 11.71
C TYR A 162 -1.85 -0.65 10.55
N PRO A 163 -0.53 -0.90 10.65
CA PRO A 163 0.39 -0.62 9.56
C PRO A 163 -0.01 -1.36 8.28
N GLN A 164 0.04 -0.66 7.16
CA GLN A 164 -0.38 -1.17 5.85
C GLN A 164 0.35 -2.46 5.47
N GLY A 165 1.68 -2.50 5.68
CA GLY A 165 2.48 -3.70 5.42
C GLY A 165 2.04 -4.87 6.30
N VAL A 166 1.74 -4.61 7.57
CA VAL A 166 1.22 -5.63 8.48
C VAL A 166 -0.07 -6.24 7.97
N ILE A 167 -1.05 -5.42 7.54
CA ILE A 167 -2.33 -5.94 7.02
C ILE A 167 -2.09 -6.74 5.73
N SER A 168 -1.26 -6.23 4.83
CA SER A 168 -0.97 -6.91 3.56
C SER A 168 -0.27 -8.26 3.75
N GLN A 169 0.67 -8.35 4.71
CA GLN A 169 1.34 -9.59 5.09
C GLN A 169 0.41 -10.54 5.86
N LEU A 170 -0.47 -10.00 6.71
CA LEU A 170 -1.44 -10.78 7.49
C LEU A 170 -2.37 -11.58 6.58
N PHE A 171 -2.77 -11.06 5.41
CA PHE A 171 -3.53 -11.85 4.44
C PHE A 171 -2.79 -13.12 4.00
N ARG A 172 -1.46 -13.10 3.82
CA ARG A 172 -0.69 -14.31 3.52
C ARG A 172 -0.67 -15.29 4.70
N ASP A 173 -0.60 -14.78 5.91
CA ASP A 173 -0.60 -15.63 7.11
C ASP A 173 -1.99 -16.25 7.35
N ILE A 174 -3.08 -15.51 7.11
CA ILE A 174 -4.45 -16.05 7.08
C ILE A 174 -4.57 -17.15 6.02
N ALA A 175 -4.08 -16.89 4.80
CA ALA A 175 -4.07 -17.87 3.71
C ALA A 175 -3.30 -19.15 4.07
N ALA A 176 -2.24 -19.02 4.86
CA ALA A 176 -1.43 -20.15 5.33
C ALA A 176 -1.98 -20.84 6.59
N GLY A 177 -3.15 -20.42 7.12
CA GLY A 177 -3.75 -20.98 8.32
C GLY A 177 -2.97 -20.70 9.61
N LYS A 178 -2.16 -19.63 9.61
CA LYS A 178 -1.40 -19.22 10.80
C LYS A 178 -2.31 -18.44 11.76
N PRO A 179 -1.99 -18.41 13.08
CA PRO A 179 -2.78 -17.69 14.08
C PRO A 179 -2.74 -16.16 13.90
N GLY A 180 -1.81 -15.64 13.11
CA GLY A 180 -1.60 -14.22 12.83
C GLY A 180 -0.19 -13.94 12.35
N LEU A 181 0.10 -12.66 12.16
CA LEU A 181 1.43 -12.15 11.78
C LEU A 181 2.23 -11.80 13.04
N VAL A 182 3.40 -12.43 13.19
CA VAL A 182 4.38 -12.09 14.24
C VAL A 182 5.44 -11.16 13.66
N THR A 183 5.55 -9.94 14.21
CA THR A 183 6.49 -8.94 13.70
C THR A 183 6.93 -7.97 14.80
N HIS A 184 8.03 -7.23 14.55
CA HIS A 184 8.44 -6.10 15.39
C HIS A 184 7.77 -4.78 14.96
N VAL A 185 7.15 -4.76 13.78
CA VAL A 185 6.54 -3.56 13.21
C VAL A 185 5.38 -3.08 14.08
N GLY A 186 5.45 -1.84 14.51
CA GLY A 186 4.48 -1.22 15.42
C GLY A 186 4.93 -1.13 16.88
N MET A 187 6.00 -1.81 17.28
CA MET A 187 6.55 -1.71 18.64
C MET A 187 6.80 -0.25 19.05
N LYS A 188 6.39 0.13 20.26
CA LYS A 188 6.51 1.49 20.82
C LYS A 188 5.80 2.60 20.00
N THR A 189 4.88 2.23 19.10
CA THR A 189 3.97 3.17 18.42
C THR A 189 2.55 2.99 18.93
N PHE A 190 1.60 3.81 18.48
CA PHE A 190 0.21 3.73 18.91
C PHE A 190 -0.47 2.37 18.66
N VAL A 191 0.08 1.54 17.78
CA VAL A 191 -0.44 0.18 17.54
C VAL A 191 0.02 -0.84 18.56
N ASP A 192 1.06 -0.49 19.34
CA ASP A 192 1.53 -1.31 20.45
C ASP A 192 0.46 -1.37 21.56
N PRO A 193 0.10 -2.59 22.06
CA PRO A 193 -0.88 -2.74 23.14
C PRO A 193 -0.53 -1.97 24.43
N GLU A 194 0.76 -1.69 24.69
CA GLU A 194 1.15 -0.84 25.84
C GLU A 194 0.77 0.64 25.67
N LEU A 195 0.41 1.05 24.46
CA LEU A 195 -0.08 2.40 24.18
C LEU A 195 -1.58 2.37 23.86
N GLU A 196 -1.94 2.26 22.58
CA GLU A 196 -3.35 2.31 22.16
C GLU A 196 -3.84 1.01 21.51
N GLY A 197 -2.95 0.06 21.17
CA GLY A 197 -3.30 -1.20 20.49
C GLY A 197 -3.94 -1.01 19.12
N GLY A 198 -3.73 0.16 18.49
CA GLY A 198 -4.33 0.51 17.21
C GLY A 198 -5.84 0.78 17.24
N MET A 199 -6.44 0.88 18.44
CA MET A 199 -7.87 1.12 18.65
C MET A 199 -8.16 2.62 18.61
N LEU A 200 -8.94 3.08 17.62
CA LEU A 200 -9.14 4.50 17.33
C LEU A 200 -10.28 5.15 18.15
N ASN A 201 -11.22 4.35 18.65
CA ASN A 201 -12.42 4.85 19.34
C ASN A 201 -12.90 3.89 20.45
N ASP A 202 -13.96 4.28 21.15
CA ASP A 202 -14.46 3.53 22.31
C ASP A 202 -15.08 2.19 21.91
N MET A 203 -15.81 2.13 20.81
CA MET A 203 -16.33 0.84 20.31
C MET A 203 -15.22 -0.17 20.02
N ALA A 204 -14.06 0.28 19.49
CA ALA A 204 -12.93 -0.61 19.30
C ALA A 204 -12.31 -1.06 20.63
N ARG A 205 -12.24 -0.15 21.64
CA ARG A 205 -11.75 -0.50 22.99
C ARG A 205 -12.67 -1.50 23.68
N GLU A 206 -13.98 -1.34 23.55
CA GLU A 206 -14.97 -2.29 24.08
C GLU A 206 -14.90 -3.67 23.38
N ALA A 207 -14.65 -3.67 22.07
CA ALA A 207 -14.49 -4.92 21.30
C ALA A 207 -13.14 -5.63 21.56
N GLY A 208 -12.16 -4.91 22.13
CA GLY A 208 -10.85 -5.41 22.52
C GLY A 208 -9.78 -5.39 21.42
N PRO A 209 -8.51 -5.61 21.79
CA PRO A 209 -7.38 -5.51 20.89
C PRO A 209 -7.30 -6.72 19.93
N LEU A 210 -6.94 -6.45 18.68
CA LEU A 210 -6.61 -7.44 17.66
C LEU A 210 -5.09 -7.65 17.53
N VAL A 211 -4.31 -7.05 18.41
CA VAL A 211 -2.85 -7.18 18.50
C VAL A 211 -2.45 -7.50 19.93
N GLU A 212 -1.45 -8.36 20.11
CA GLU A 212 -0.91 -8.77 21.41
C GLU A 212 0.62 -8.68 21.39
N ARG A 213 1.21 -8.42 22.56
CA ARG A 213 2.64 -8.63 22.78
C ARG A 213 2.90 -10.10 23.14
N ILE A 214 3.89 -10.69 22.48
CA ILE A 214 4.33 -12.06 22.73
C ILE A 214 5.85 -12.12 22.89
N GLU A 215 6.31 -13.08 23.68
CA GLU A 215 7.74 -13.40 23.77
C GLU A 215 8.06 -14.59 22.87
N ILE A 216 9.00 -14.40 21.94
CA ILE A 216 9.44 -15.45 21.03
C ILE A 216 10.96 -15.34 20.80
N GLY A 217 11.69 -16.44 21.01
CA GLY A 217 13.14 -16.45 20.85
C GLY A 217 13.87 -15.47 21.78
N GLY A 218 13.33 -15.16 22.95
CA GLY A 218 13.87 -14.18 23.90
C GLY A 218 13.72 -12.72 23.47
N GLN A 219 12.79 -12.44 22.56
CA GLN A 219 12.49 -11.10 22.06
C GLN A 219 10.99 -10.83 22.10
N THR A 220 10.61 -9.65 22.57
CA THR A 220 9.23 -9.16 22.47
C THR A 220 8.87 -8.87 21.02
N ARG A 221 7.69 -9.32 20.60
CA ARG A 221 7.10 -9.09 19.27
C ARG A 221 5.63 -8.78 19.41
N LEU A 222 5.03 -8.26 18.33
CA LEU A 222 3.59 -8.10 18.18
C LEU A 222 3.03 -9.29 17.39
N LEU A 223 1.93 -9.86 17.88
CA LEU A 223 1.09 -10.80 17.15
C LEU A 223 -0.18 -10.08 16.72
N TYR A 224 -0.31 -9.78 15.44
CA TYR A 224 -1.54 -9.32 14.83
C TYR A 224 -2.41 -10.52 14.49
N LYS A 225 -3.58 -10.65 15.13
CA LYS A 225 -4.42 -11.84 15.07
C LYS A 225 -5.04 -12.05 13.70
N ALA A 226 -5.03 -13.28 13.23
CA ALA A 226 -5.75 -13.68 12.02
C ALA A 226 -7.26 -13.56 12.23
N LEU A 227 -7.97 -13.14 11.18
CA LEU A 227 -9.44 -13.08 11.11
C LEU A 227 -9.88 -13.90 9.89
N PRO A 228 -10.92 -14.75 10.00
CA PRO A 228 -11.51 -15.38 8.84
C PRO A 228 -12.06 -14.34 7.86
N ILE A 229 -11.85 -14.56 6.57
CA ILE A 229 -12.34 -13.68 5.51
C ILE A 229 -13.49 -14.39 4.78
N ASP A 230 -14.70 -13.84 4.88
CA ASP A 230 -15.88 -14.41 4.23
C ASP A 230 -15.93 -14.07 2.74
N VAL A 231 -15.51 -12.84 2.37
CA VAL A 231 -15.52 -12.40 0.98
C VAL A 231 -14.28 -11.57 0.66
N ALA A 232 -13.62 -11.89 -0.45
CA ALA A 232 -12.63 -11.03 -1.12
C ALA A 232 -13.32 -10.22 -2.22
N VAL A 233 -13.18 -8.90 -2.19
CA VAL A 233 -13.61 -7.98 -3.25
C VAL A 233 -12.36 -7.35 -3.83
N ILE A 234 -11.97 -7.81 -5.03
CA ILE A 234 -10.69 -7.50 -5.66
C ILE A 234 -10.85 -7.18 -7.14
N ARG A 235 -9.78 -6.69 -7.77
CA ARG A 235 -9.79 -6.31 -9.17
C ARG A 235 -8.65 -6.99 -9.95
N ALA A 236 -8.87 -7.13 -11.27
CA ALA A 236 -7.89 -7.59 -12.24
C ALA A 236 -8.16 -6.90 -13.58
N THR A 237 -7.25 -7.01 -14.56
CA THR A 237 -7.49 -6.45 -15.90
C THR A 237 -8.46 -7.35 -16.69
N TYR A 238 -8.07 -8.56 -17.01
CA TYR A 238 -8.90 -9.53 -17.76
C TYR A 238 -9.04 -10.82 -17.00
N ALA A 239 -10.18 -11.48 -17.17
CA ALA A 239 -10.39 -12.86 -16.78
C ALA A 239 -10.63 -13.73 -18.02
N ASP A 240 -10.23 -15.00 -18.00
CA ASP A 240 -10.77 -15.99 -18.94
C ASP A 240 -12.05 -16.63 -18.40
N THR A 241 -12.74 -17.40 -19.24
CA THR A 241 -14.01 -18.07 -18.85
C THR A 241 -13.84 -19.10 -17.73
N ASN A 242 -12.60 -19.47 -17.36
CA ASN A 242 -12.28 -20.30 -16.19
C ASN A 242 -11.86 -19.48 -14.97
N GLY A 243 -11.87 -18.13 -15.07
CA GLY A 243 -11.54 -17.22 -13.97
C GLY A 243 -10.05 -16.98 -13.74
N ASN A 244 -9.17 -17.42 -14.63
CA ASN A 244 -7.78 -17.01 -14.56
C ASN A 244 -7.67 -15.53 -14.92
N CYS A 245 -7.00 -14.73 -14.08
CA CYS A 245 -6.94 -13.29 -14.27
C CYS A 245 -5.52 -12.77 -14.46
N THR A 246 -5.41 -11.70 -15.27
CA THR A 246 -4.15 -10.97 -15.54
C THR A 246 -4.23 -9.55 -15.02
N PHE A 247 -3.07 -8.91 -14.77
CA PHE A 247 -2.95 -7.52 -14.27
C PHE A 247 -2.20 -6.62 -15.25
N GLN A 248 -2.17 -6.96 -16.53
CA GLN A 248 -1.29 -6.35 -17.53
C GLN A 248 -1.54 -4.86 -17.78
N ARG A 249 -2.72 -4.32 -17.46
CA ARG A 249 -3.03 -2.89 -17.59
C ARG A 249 -3.09 -2.17 -16.24
N GLU A 250 -2.82 -2.88 -15.14
CA GLU A 250 -2.83 -2.29 -13.82
C GLU A 250 -1.46 -1.68 -13.48
N GLY A 251 -1.46 -0.54 -12.82
CA GLY A 251 -0.24 0.16 -12.40
C GLY A 251 0.38 -0.39 -11.12
N VAL A 252 -0.35 -1.25 -10.40
CA VAL A 252 0.09 -1.98 -9.19
C VAL A 252 -0.54 -3.37 -9.18
N SER A 253 -0.06 -4.27 -8.31
CA SER A 253 -0.71 -5.57 -8.05
C SER A 253 -1.45 -5.59 -6.71
N ALA A 254 -1.17 -4.63 -5.84
CA ALA A 254 -1.64 -4.58 -4.45
C ALA A 254 -1.42 -5.93 -3.72
N GLU A 255 -2.30 -6.32 -2.84
CA GLU A 255 -2.31 -7.59 -2.11
C GLU A 255 -3.32 -8.60 -2.66
N THR A 256 -3.74 -8.42 -3.91
CA THR A 256 -4.86 -9.13 -4.56
C THR A 256 -4.79 -10.64 -4.43
N LEU A 257 -3.64 -11.25 -4.74
CA LEU A 257 -3.46 -12.71 -4.63
C LEU A 257 -3.57 -13.18 -3.17
N ALA A 258 -2.97 -12.44 -2.24
CA ALA A 258 -2.99 -12.78 -0.81
C ALA A 258 -4.42 -12.74 -0.24
N ILE A 259 -5.21 -11.71 -0.59
CA ILE A 259 -6.63 -11.58 -0.20
C ILE A 259 -7.46 -12.75 -0.76
N ALA A 260 -7.29 -13.08 -2.05
CA ALA A 260 -8.02 -14.17 -2.67
C ALA A 260 -7.75 -15.52 -1.97
N GLN A 261 -6.48 -15.81 -1.69
CA GLN A 261 -6.07 -17.02 -0.97
C GLN A 261 -6.58 -17.03 0.47
N ALA A 262 -6.53 -15.88 1.17
CA ALA A 262 -7.03 -15.74 2.53
C ALA A 262 -8.53 -16.05 2.61
N ALA A 263 -9.33 -15.45 1.73
CA ALA A 263 -10.77 -15.72 1.66
C ALA A 263 -11.04 -17.21 1.34
N LYS A 264 -10.36 -17.75 0.34
CA LYS A 264 -10.57 -19.14 -0.08
C LYS A 264 -10.26 -20.14 1.03
N ASN A 265 -9.15 -19.95 1.73
CA ASN A 265 -8.72 -20.85 2.80
C ASN A 265 -9.48 -20.62 4.12
N SER A 266 -10.18 -19.48 4.27
CA SER A 266 -11.16 -19.25 5.33
C SER A 266 -12.54 -19.90 5.02
N GLY A 267 -12.71 -20.54 3.85
CA GLY A 267 -14.01 -21.09 3.39
C GLY A 267 -14.90 -20.05 2.70
N GLY A 268 -14.37 -18.85 2.48
CA GLY A 268 -15.06 -17.72 1.90
C GLY A 268 -15.11 -17.72 0.37
N LYS A 269 -15.51 -16.58 -0.20
CA LYS A 269 -15.74 -16.36 -1.63
C LYS A 269 -14.88 -15.25 -2.20
N VAL A 270 -14.59 -15.32 -3.49
CA VAL A 270 -13.76 -14.33 -4.19
C VAL A 270 -14.54 -13.75 -5.37
N VAL A 271 -14.82 -12.46 -5.28
CA VAL A 271 -15.45 -11.64 -6.32
C VAL A 271 -14.38 -10.78 -6.98
N VAL A 272 -14.17 -10.97 -8.28
CA VAL A 272 -13.17 -10.24 -9.05
C VAL A 272 -13.84 -9.32 -10.06
N GLN A 273 -13.58 -8.02 -9.95
CA GLN A 273 -13.96 -7.04 -10.96
C GLN A 273 -12.91 -7.01 -12.07
N VAL A 274 -13.34 -7.03 -13.34
CA VAL A 274 -12.46 -7.00 -14.52
C VAL A 274 -12.92 -6.00 -15.57
N GLU A 275 -11.99 -5.59 -16.47
CA GLU A 275 -12.30 -4.81 -17.67
C GLU A 275 -13.05 -5.65 -18.72
N GLY A 276 -12.71 -6.93 -18.83
CA GLY A 276 -13.34 -7.83 -19.81
C GLY A 276 -13.02 -9.30 -19.58
N VAL A 277 -13.77 -10.15 -20.26
CA VAL A 277 -13.62 -11.61 -20.24
C VAL A 277 -13.22 -12.12 -21.62
N VAL A 278 -12.27 -13.05 -21.64
CA VAL A 278 -11.78 -13.72 -22.85
C VAL A 278 -12.01 -15.24 -22.77
N GLU A 279 -11.89 -15.93 -23.90
CA GLU A 279 -12.01 -17.39 -23.93
C GLU A 279 -10.89 -18.07 -23.14
N TYR A 280 -11.19 -19.22 -22.55
CA TYR A 280 -10.19 -20.06 -21.89
C TYR A 280 -9.02 -20.41 -22.82
N GLY A 281 -7.80 -20.21 -22.33
CA GLY A 281 -6.57 -20.44 -23.08
C GLY A 281 -6.11 -19.25 -23.94
N ALA A 282 -6.83 -18.12 -23.95
CA ALA A 282 -6.41 -16.90 -24.64
C ALA A 282 -5.36 -16.10 -23.86
N LEU A 283 -5.27 -16.28 -22.54
CA LEU A 283 -4.30 -15.57 -21.70
C LEU A 283 -2.93 -16.29 -21.70
N ASP A 284 -1.84 -15.52 -21.76
CA ASP A 284 -0.49 -16.06 -21.50
C ASP A 284 -0.42 -16.53 -20.05
N THR A 285 -0.10 -17.81 -19.85
CA THR A 285 -0.04 -18.42 -18.51
C THR A 285 0.95 -17.76 -17.57
N ARG A 286 2.00 -17.12 -18.10
CA ARG A 286 2.99 -16.36 -17.32
C ARG A 286 2.44 -15.02 -16.82
N MET A 287 1.40 -14.49 -17.48
CA MET A 287 0.72 -13.26 -17.11
C MET A 287 -0.45 -13.50 -16.15
N VAL A 288 -0.87 -14.74 -15.96
CA VAL A 288 -1.91 -15.08 -14.98
C VAL A 288 -1.34 -14.88 -13.57
N ARG A 289 -1.86 -13.87 -12.88
CA ARG A 289 -1.45 -13.52 -11.51
C ARG A 289 -2.45 -14.03 -10.46
N LEU A 290 -3.71 -14.22 -10.85
CA LEU A 290 -4.76 -14.79 -10.03
C LEU A 290 -5.36 -16.02 -10.72
N PRO A 291 -5.03 -17.23 -10.26
CA PRO A 291 -5.59 -18.48 -10.80
C PRO A 291 -7.09 -18.61 -10.58
N GLY A 292 -7.82 -19.09 -11.57
CA GLY A 292 -9.27 -19.28 -11.52
C GLY A 292 -9.77 -20.20 -10.40
N ILE A 293 -8.91 -21.09 -9.89
CA ILE A 293 -9.26 -21.96 -8.75
C ILE A 293 -9.61 -21.17 -7.47
N TYR A 294 -9.19 -19.92 -7.38
CA TYR A 294 -9.53 -19.05 -6.25
C TYR A 294 -10.80 -18.23 -6.51
N VAL A 295 -11.24 -18.06 -7.76
CA VAL A 295 -12.31 -17.15 -8.16
C VAL A 295 -13.67 -17.82 -8.10
N ASP A 296 -14.66 -17.19 -7.47
CA ASP A 296 -16.05 -17.65 -7.42
C ASP A 296 -16.96 -16.83 -8.36
N ALA A 297 -16.68 -15.53 -8.51
CA ALA A 297 -17.40 -14.64 -9.42
C ALA A 297 -16.48 -13.69 -10.19
N VAL A 298 -16.81 -13.47 -11.45
CA VAL A 298 -16.21 -12.45 -12.31
C VAL A 298 -17.27 -11.42 -12.67
N VAL A 299 -17.00 -10.15 -12.39
CA VAL A 299 -17.85 -9.00 -12.67
C VAL A 299 -17.17 -8.12 -13.71
N VAL A 300 -17.79 -7.93 -14.87
CA VAL A 300 -17.31 -6.98 -15.87
C VAL A 300 -17.85 -5.59 -15.50
N ALA A 301 -16.93 -4.67 -15.25
CA ALA A 301 -17.30 -3.33 -14.81
C ALA A 301 -17.61 -2.39 -15.99
N ALA A 302 -18.43 -1.37 -15.74
CA ALA A 302 -18.54 -0.23 -16.62
C ALA A 302 -17.18 0.52 -16.72
N PRO A 303 -16.79 1.05 -17.89
CA PRO A 303 -15.47 1.67 -18.09
C PRO A 303 -15.14 2.78 -17.08
N GLU A 304 -16.13 3.61 -16.70
CA GLU A 304 -15.99 4.68 -15.72
C GLU A 304 -15.70 4.19 -14.30
N ASN A 305 -16.05 2.94 -13.99
CA ASN A 305 -15.79 2.26 -12.72
C ASN A 305 -14.58 1.33 -12.80
N HIS A 306 -13.82 1.38 -13.92
CA HIS A 306 -12.60 0.59 -14.13
C HIS A 306 -11.42 1.44 -14.61
N MET A 307 -11.35 2.70 -14.20
CA MET A 307 -10.20 3.57 -14.46
C MET A 307 -8.94 2.98 -13.84
N GLN A 308 -7.78 3.16 -14.46
CA GLN A 308 -6.49 2.64 -13.95
C GLN A 308 -6.14 3.22 -12.58
N THR A 309 -6.46 4.51 -12.37
CA THR A 309 -6.44 5.21 -11.08
C THR A 309 -7.64 6.16 -11.00
N PHE A 310 -7.88 6.81 -9.85
CA PHE A 310 -8.92 7.84 -9.78
C PHE A 310 -8.57 9.16 -10.50
N GLY A 311 -7.31 9.35 -10.90
CA GLY A 311 -6.85 10.49 -11.69
C GLY A 311 -6.75 10.22 -13.18
N THR A 312 -6.51 8.97 -13.57
CA THR A 312 -6.17 8.60 -14.94
C THR A 312 -6.99 7.41 -15.41
N VAL A 313 -7.68 7.56 -16.55
CA VAL A 313 -8.44 6.45 -17.16
C VAL A 313 -7.48 5.31 -17.55
N TYR A 314 -6.44 5.65 -18.31
CA TYR A 314 -5.39 4.73 -18.70
C TYR A 314 -4.11 5.46 -19.13
N ASN A 315 -2.98 5.02 -18.61
CA ASN A 315 -1.65 5.45 -19.02
C ASN A 315 -0.76 4.20 -19.16
N PRO A 316 -0.35 3.83 -20.39
CA PRO A 316 0.43 2.62 -20.61
C PRO A 316 1.83 2.66 -20.00
N SER A 317 2.34 3.85 -19.62
CA SER A 317 3.61 3.97 -18.91
C SER A 317 3.53 3.55 -17.44
N TYR A 318 2.33 3.47 -16.85
CA TYR A 318 2.13 3.04 -15.47
C TYR A 318 2.20 1.52 -15.30
N CYS A 319 1.88 0.77 -16.36
CA CYS A 319 1.93 -0.69 -16.35
C CYS A 319 3.12 -1.28 -17.12
N GLY A 320 4.05 -0.43 -17.60
CA GLY A 320 5.23 -0.87 -18.32
C GLY A 320 4.99 -1.28 -19.78
N GLU A 321 3.80 -1.05 -20.34
CA GLU A 321 3.48 -1.33 -21.74
C GLU A 321 4.30 -0.46 -22.70
N VAL A 322 4.56 0.79 -22.31
CA VAL A 322 5.45 1.72 -23.02
C VAL A 322 6.38 2.42 -22.05
N ARG A 323 7.54 2.87 -22.55
CA ARG A 323 8.41 3.80 -21.83
C ARG A 323 8.35 5.17 -22.51
N VAL A 324 8.16 6.22 -21.69
CA VAL A 324 8.10 7.60 -22.14
C VAL A 324 9.33 8.38 -21.69
N PRO A 325 9.79 9.39 -22.48
CA PRO A 325 10.87 10.28 -22.03
C PRO A 325 10.50 11.03 -20.74
N VAL A 326 11.40 11.04 -19.78
CA VAL A 326 11.18 11.62 -18.43
C VAL A 326 11.71 13.05 -18.31
N SER A 327 12.13 13.67 -19.40
CA SER A 327 12.79 14.98 -19.46
C SER A 327 11.90 16.20 -19.12
N SER A 328 10.70 15.99 -18.62
CA SER A 328 9.69 17.05 -18.47
C SER A 328 9.23 17.34 -17.03
N LEU A 329 9.96 16.92 -15.99
CA LEU A 329 9.67 17.40 -14.64
C LEU A 329 9.96 18.91 -14.59
N LYS A 330 8.91 19.73 -14.41
CA LYS A 330 9.07 21.17 -14.24
C LYS A 330 9.82 21.44 -12.93
N PRO A 331 10.86 22.29 -12.96
CA PRO A 331 11.52 22.71 -11.73
C PRO A 331 10.50 23.29 -10.73
N LEU A 332 10.69 22.99 -9.46
CA LEU A 332 9.87 23.57 -8.39
C LEU A 332 10.13 25.09 -8.30
N ALA A 333 9.10 25.85 -7.97
CA ALA A 333 9.26 27.24 -7.56
C ALA A 333 10.14 27.32 -6.30
N LEU A 334 10.93 28.37 -6.16
CA LEU A 334 11.78 28.56 -4.97
C LEU A 334 10.92 29.07 -3.80
N ASP A 335 10.15 28.16 -3.23
CA ASP A 335 9.31 28.32 -2.06
C ASP A 335 9.78 27.39 -0.93
N GLN A 336 9.00 27.30 0.16
CA GLN A 336 9.31 26.44 1.29
C GLN A 336 9.46 24.96 0.89
N ARG A 337 8.71 24.49 -0.12
CA ARG A 337 8.79 23.10 -0.60
C ARG A 337 10.16 22.83 -1.26
N LYS A 338 10.60 23.74 -2.12
CA LYS A 338 11.91 23.60 -2.79
C LYS A 338 13.08 23.73 -1.80
N VAL A 339 12.99 24.62 -0.82
CA VAL A 339 14.02 24.79 0.22
C VAL A 339 14.18 23.50 1.02
N VAL A 340 13.08 22.93 1.53
CA VAL A 340 13.10 21.64 2.26
C VAL A 340 13.63 20.52 1.37
N ALA A 341 13.13 20.43 0.12
CA ALA A 341 13.55 19.38 -0.82
C ALA A 341 15.04 19.47 -1.19
N ARG A 342 15.59 20.68 -1.34
CA ARG A 342 17.02 20.92 -1.59
C ARG A 342 17.90 20.46 -0.43
N ARG A 343 17.50 20.83 0.81
CA ARG A 343 18.26 20.38 1.97
C ARG A 343 18.16 18.85 2.12
N ALA A 344 16.99 18.28 1.87
CA ALA A 344 16.78 16.83 1.93
C ALA A 344 17.56 16.10 0.82
N ALA A 345 17.65 16.66 -0.40
CA ALA A 345 18.40 16.06 -1.50
C ALA A 345 19.90 15.92 -1.21
N MET A 346 20.45 16.72 -0.30
CA MET A 346 21.84 16.57 0.17
C MET A 346 22.08 15.27 0.97
N GLU A 347 21.02 14.59 1.40
CA GLU A 347 21.07 13.29 2.08
C GLU A 347 21.01 12.10 1.11
N LEU A 348 20.80 12.36 -0.19
CA LEU A 348 20.78 11.32 -1.20
C LEU A 348 22.19 10.73 -1.42
N VAL A 349 22.25 9.43 -1.52
CA VAL A 349 23.49 8.69 -1.81
C VAL A 349 23.31 7.99 -3.17
N PRO A 350 24.32 7.99 -4.04
CA PRO A 350 24.27 7.26 -5.31
C PRO A 350 23.92 5.78 -5.09
N ASN A 351 23.04 5.25 -5.93
CA ASN A 351 22.52 3.88 -5.90
C ASN A 351 21.71 3.50 -4.65
N ALA A 352 21.31 4.49 -3.83
CA ALA A 352 20.46 4.23 -2.67
C ALA A 352 19.06 3.80 -3.09
N ILE A 353 18.55 2.78 -2.42
CA ILE A 353 17.15 2.34 -2.51
C ILE A 353 16.32 3.27 -1.61
N THR A 354 15.47 4.05 -2.24
CA THR A 354 14.82 5.20 -1.61
C THR A 354 13.30 5.09 -1.65
N ASN A 355 12.64 5.38 -0.52
CA ASN A 355 11.20 5.63 -0.49
C ASN A 355 10.94 7.14 -0.31
N LEU A 356 10.00 7.66 -1.09
CA LEU A 356 9.53 9.04 -0.99
C LEU A 356 8.05 9.05 -0.59
N GLY A 357 7.76 9.63 0.57
CA GLY A 357 6.40 9.88 1.02
C GLY A 357 5.70 10.98 0.23
N ILE A 358 4.39 11.07 0.39
CA ILE A 358 3.51 12.04 -0.27
C ILE A 358 3.82 13.47 0.18
N GLY A 359 3.62 14.45 -0.71
CA GLY A 359 3.63 15.88 -0.41
C GLY A 359 5.03 16.48 -0.41
N MET A 360 5.54 16.96 0.73
CA MET A 360 6.86 17.59 0.81
C MET A 360 8.00 16.70 0.30
N PRO A 361 8.06 15.40 0.67
CA PRO A 361 9.12 14.49 0.22
C PRO A 361 9.18 14.27 -1.28
N GLU A 362 8.04 14.33 -2.02
CA GLU A 362 8.02 14.22 -3.47
C GLU A 362 8.94 15.26 -4.15
N GLY A 363 9.13 16.41 -3.50
CA GLY A 363 10.02 17.46 -3.98
C GLY A 363 11.48 17.03 -4.12
N VAL A 364 11.91 16.02 -3.36
CA VAL A 364 13.28 15.50 -3.39
C VAL A 364 13.61 14.91 -4.77
N ALA A 365 12.67 14.16 -5.38
CA ALA A 365 12.86 13.62 -6.73
C ALA A 365 12.94 14.74 -7.79
N ALA A 366 12.13 15.79 -7.65
CA ALA A 366 12.16 16.92 -8.57
C ALA A 366 13.50 17.69 -8.48
N VAL A 367 14.02 17.90 -7.25
CA VAL A 367 15.33 18.53 -7.05
C VAL A 367 16.45 17.62 -7.56
N ALA A 368 16.39 16.32 -7.29
CA ALA A 368 17.39 15.38 -7.79
C ALA A 368 17.48 15.40 -9.33
N ALA A 369 16.33 15.47 -10.01
CA ALA A 369 16.28 15.61 -11.48
C ALA A 369 16.85 16.95 -11.94
N GLU A 370 16.53 18.07 -11.25
CA GLU A 370 17.09 19.41 -11.55
C GLU A 370 18.60 19.46 -11.38
N GLU A 371 19.14 18.78 -10.36
CA GLU A 371 20.58 18.71 -10.06
C GLU A 371 21.33 17.67 -10.91
N GLY A 372 20.62 16.88 -11.72
CA GLY A 372 21.24 15.82 -12.52
C GLY A 372 21.74 14.63 -11.71
N LEU A 373 21.23 14.44 -10.47
CA LEU A 373 21.56 13.28 -9.64
C LEU A 373 21.00 12.02 -10.28
N GLN A 374 21.86 11.04 -10.48
CA GLN A 374 21.52 9.75 -11.10
C GLN A 374 21.73 8.58 -10.13
N GLY A 375 21.18 7.43 -10.50
CA GLY A 375 21.42 6.18 -9.78
C GLY A 375 20.54 5.94 -8.55
N MET A 376 19.56 6.79 -8.26
CA MET A 376 18.59 6.49 -7.21
C MET A 376 17.59 5.45 -7.70
N VAL A 377 17.30 4.47 -6.86
CA VAL A 377 16.21 3.51 -7.10
C VAL A 377 15.03 3.93 -6.26
N LEU A 378 14.05 4.58 -6.87
CA LEU A 378 12.82 4.97 -6.20
C LEU A 378 11.88 3.76 -6.08
N THR A 379 11.22 3.64 -4.93
CA THR A 379 10.28 2.57 -4.66
C THR A 379 9.01 3.14 -4.03
N THR A 380 7.87 2.52 -4.30
CA THR A 380 6.62 2.83 -3.58
C THR A 380 6.17 1.63 -2.77
N GLU A 381 5.48 1.86 -1.67
CA GLU A 381 4.89 0.81 -0.85
C GLU A 381 3.81 0.00 -1.58
N ALA A 382 3.28 0.53 -2.68
CA ALA A 382 2.32 -0.17 -3.54
C ALA A 382 2.94 -1.33 -4.35
N GLY A 383 4.29 -1.42 -4.38
CA GLY A 383 5.04 -2.49 -5.05
C GLY A 383 5.77 -2.09 -6.31
N THR A 384 5.79 -0.81 -6.70
CA THR A 384 6.57 -0.37 -7.87
C THR A 384 8.02 -0.08 -7.49
N ILE A 385 8.94 -0.48 -8.34
CA ILE A 385 10.39 -0.24 -8.23
C ILE A 385 10.87 0.43 -9.51
N GLY A 386 11.73 1.44 -9.37
CA GLY A 386 12.25 2.24 -10.48
C GLY A 386 11.24 3.28 -10.98
N GLY A 387 11.63 4.03 -12.00
CA GLY A 387 10.81 5.07 -12.61
C GLY A 387 10.52 6.27 -11.70
N ILE A 388 9.45 7.00 -11.99
CA ILE A 388 9.06 8.21 -11.25
C ILE A 388 7.68 7.99 -10.63
N PRO A 389 7.53 7.98 -9.29
CA PRO A 389 6.25 7.88 -8.62
C PRO A 389 5.30 9.01 -9.04
N ALA A 390 4.05 8.67 -9.35
CA ALA A 390 3.01 9.63 -9.64
C ALA A 390 2.43 10.22 -8.35
N GLY A 391 1.96 11.46 -8.43
CA GLY A 391 1.39 12.17 -7.27
C GLY A 391 -0.12 12.37 -7.36
N GLY A 392 -0.71 12.94 -6.31
CA GLY A 392 -2.14 13.27 -6.26
C GLY A 392 -3.03 12.03 -6.32
N LYS A 393 -4.05 12.04 -7.19
CA LYS A 393 -5.00 10.92 -7.37
C LYS A 393 -4.39 9.69 -8.07
N ASP A 394 -3.18 9.84 -8.61
CA ASP A 394 -2.39 8.76 -9.22
C ASP A 394 -1.32 8.20 -8.28
N PHE A 395 -1.27 8.65 -7.02
CA PHE A 395 -0.30 8.15 -6.04
C PHE A 395 -0.38 6.62 -5.90
N GLY A 396 0.79 5.99 -5.90
CA GLY A 396 0.96 4.53 -5.83
C GLY A 396 1.43 3.91 -7.14
N VAL A 397 1.03 4.47 -8.29
CA VAL A 397 1.57 4.04 -9.59
C VAL A 397 2.83 4.85 -9.94
N THR A 398 3.59 4.35 -10.89
CA THR A 398 4.89 4.91 -11.28
C THR A 398 4.99 5.01 -12.80
N ILE A 399 5.49 6.14 -13.31
CA ILE A 399 5.83 6.28 -14.74
C ILE A 399 7.10 5.50 -15.01
N ASN A 400 7.07 4.61 -16.00
CA ASN A 400 8.19 3.75 -16.39
C ASN A 400 8.75 2.87 -15.24
N PRO A 401 7.95 2.14 -14.48
CA PRO A 401 8.48 1.24 -13.46
C PRO A 401 9.41 0.20 -14.10
N ASP A 402 10.43 -0.24 -13.36
CA ASP A 402 11.28 -1.38 -13.78
C ASP A 402 10.59 -2.70 -13.45
N CYS A 403 9.82 -2.74 -12.36
CA CYS A 403 8.94 -3.87 -12.06
C CYS A 403 7.78 -3.45 -11.14
N ILE A 404 6.75 -4.32 -11.10
CA ILE A 404 5.58 -4.19 -10.23
C ILE A 404 5.46 -5.49 -9.42
N LEU A 405 5.69 -5.41 -8.12
CA LEU A 405 5.58 -6.52 -7.17
C LEU A 405 4.23 -6.51 -6.47
N ASP A 406 3.83 -7.65 -5.92
CA ASP A 406 2.74 -7.67 -4.96
C ASP A 406 3.15 -6.97 -3.67
N GLN A 407 2.26 -6.15 -3.12
CA GLN A 407 2.51 -5.29 -1.96
C GLN A 407 3.09 -6.03 -0.74
N PRO A 408 2.65 -7.25 -0.37
CA PRO A 408 3.25 -7.97 0.75
C PRO A 408 4.75 -8.22 0.60
N TYR A 409 5.22 -8.52 -0.63
CA TYR A 409 6.65 -8.73 -0.89
C TYR A 409 7.46 -7.43 -0.84
N GLN A 410 6.86 -6.32 -1.25
CA GLN A 410 7.49 -5.01 -1.10
C GLN A 410 7.69 -4.66 0.38
N PHE A 411 6.70 -4.95 1.22
CA PHE A 411 6.82 -4.74 2.65
C PHE A 411 7.76 -5.73 3.33
N ASP A 412 7.87 -6.98 2.88
CA ASP A 412 8.89 -7.90 3.37
C ASP A 412 10.30 -7.33 3.17
N PHE A 413 10.55 -6.75 1.99
CA PHE A 413 11.81 -6.10 1.69
C PHE A 413 12.06 -4.87 2.58
N TYR A 414 11.03 -4.03 2.80
CA TYR A 414 11.14 -2.86 3.66
C TYR A 414 11.37 -3.27 5.13
N ASP A 415 10.56 -4.17 5.65
CA ASP A 415 10.61 -4.63 7.05
C ASP A 415 11.92 -5.37 7.37
N GLY A 416 12.53 -5.99 6.37
CA GLY A 416 13.86 -6.60 6.43
C GLY A 416 15.03 -5.62 6.38
N GLY A 417 14.79 -4.29 6.27
CA GLY A 417 15.85 -3.26 6.23
C GLY A 417 16.37 -2.97 4.82
N GLY A 418 15.57 -3.24 3.78
CA GLY A 418 15.97 -3.05 2.38
C GLY A 418 16.07 -1.60 1.93
N LEU A 419 15.47 -0.65 2.64
CA LEU A 419 15.56 0.77 2.33
C LEU A 419 16.84 1.40 2.89
N ASP A 420 17.62 2.06 2.04
CA ASP A 420 18.79 2.82 2.48
C ASP A 420 18.39 4.15 3.11
N VAL A 421 17.40 4.84 2.52
CA VAL A 421 16.87 6.09 3.05
C VAL A 421 15.38 6.22 2.75
N ALA A 422 14.64 6.76 3.71
CA ALA A 422 13.23 7.12 3.54
C ALA A 422 13.06 8.62 3.83
N PHE A 423 12.39 9.33 2.91
CA PHE A 423 11.99 10.72 3.08
C PHE A 423 10.49 10.77 3.31
N LEU A 424 10.06 11.22 4.48
CA LEU A 424 8.66 11.18 4.88
C LEU A 424 8.18 12.51 5.44
N GLY A 425 6.86 12.70 5.45
CA GLY A 425 6.24 13.92 5.95
C GLY A 425 6.46 14.12 7.45
N LEU A 426 6.66 15.39 7.87
CA LEU A 426 6.71 15.83 9.25
C LEU A 426 5.44 16.64 9.53
N ALA A 427 4.54 16.11 10.36
CA ALA A 427 3.34 16.84 10.78
C ALA A 427 3.44 17.35 12.23
N GLN A 428 3.75 16.48 13.18
CA GLN A 428 4.10 16.86 14.56
C GLN A 428 5.36 16.10 14.97
N ALA A 429 6.23 16.75 15.75
CA ALA A 429 7.41 16.16 16.37
C ALA A 429 7.47 16.56 17.85
N ASP A 430 8.03 15.70 18.72
CA ASP A 430 8.22 16.04 20.13
C ASP A 430 9.68 15.95 20.59
N ARG A 431 9.91 16.30 21.86
CA ARG A 431 11.24 16.31 22.48
C ARG A 431 11.96 14.97 22.49
N LYS A 432 11.20 13.84 22.41
CA LYS A 432 11.75 12.48 22.34
C LYS A 432 12.07 12.06 20.91
N GLY A 433 11.76 12.93 19.94
CA GLY A 433 11.90 12.65 18.52
C GLY A 433 10.77 11.80 17.95
N ASN A 434 9.67 11.62 18.68
CA ASN A 434 8.50 10.96 18.14
C ASN A 434 7.87 11.80 17.03
N ILE A 435 7.24 11.13 16.06
CA ILE A 435 6.46 11.76 14.99
C ILE A 435 5.02 11.29 15.05
N ASN A 436 4.09 12.21 14.82
CA ASN A 436 2.70 11.94 14.54
C ASN A 436 2.34 12.38 13.11
N VAL A 437 1.75 11.46 12.34
CA VAL A 437 1.10 11.72 11.05
C VAL A 437 -0.29 11.09 10.96
N SER A 438 -0.73 10.37 12.00
CA SER A 438 -1.90 9.48 11.96
C SER A 438 -3.17 10.04 12.55
N LYS A 439 -3.07 11.02 13.50
CA LYS A 439 -4.23 11.58 14.20
C LYS A 439 -4.02 13.06 14.56
N PHE A 440 -5.02 13.89 14.33
CA PHE A 440 -4.98 15.33 14.62
C PHE A 440 -6.34 15.76 15.19
N GLY A 441 -6.45 15.89 16.50
CA GLY A 441 -7.72 16.10 17.18
C GLY A 441 -8.73 14.99 16.79
N PRO A 442 -9.90 15.36 16.25
CA PRO A 442 -10.88 14.37 15.82
C PRO A 442 -10.52 13.70 14.50
N LYS A 443 -9.63 14.27 13.68
CA LYS A 443 -9.30 13.76 12.35
C LYS A 443 -8.37 12.56 12.43
N ILE A 444 -8.76 11.46 11.77
CA ILE A 444 -7.98 10.23 11.64
C ILE A 444 -7.40 10.16 10.23
N ALA A 445 -6.09 10.34 10.09
CA ALA A 445 -5.40 10.13 8.81
C ALA A 445 -4.99 8.66 8.62
N GLY A 446 -4.64 8.00 9.72
CA GLY A 446 -4.09 6.64 9.73
C GLY A 446 -2.61 6.60 9.35
N CYS A 447 -1.94 5.50 9.70
CA CYS A 447 -0.49 5.39 9.52
C CYS A 447 -0.08 4.95 8.10
N GLY A 448 -0.95 4.29 7.33
CA GLY A 448 -0.53 3.73 6.04
C GLY A 448 0.71 2.86 6.16
N GLY A 449 1.65 3.01 5.24
CA GLY A 449 2.96 2.36 5.26
C GLY A 449 4.01 3.02 6.16
N PHE A 450 3.67 4.14 6.81
CA PHE A 450 4.63 4.98 7.54
C PHE A 450 5.43 4.21 8.60
N ILE A 451 4.76 3.39 9.43
CA ILE A 451 5.41 2.62 10.50
C ILE A 451 6.38 1.58 9.93
N ASN A 452 5.94 0.80 8.91
CA ASN A 452 6.81 -0.18 8.25
C ASN A 452 8.09 0.48 7.72
N ILE A 453 7.92 1.58 6.97
CA ILE A 453 9.02 2.29 6.31
C ILE A 453 9.96 2.90 7.34
N THR A 454 9.43 3.65 8.31
CA THR A 454 10.25 4.43 9.23
C THR A 454 10.97 3.58 10.27
N GLN A 455 10.40 2.48 10.73
CA GLN A 455 11.05 1.60 11.71
C GLN A 455 12.19 0.77 11.12
N ASN A 456 12.26 0.64 9.78
CA ASN A 456 13.13 -0.32 9.13
C ASN A 456 14.10 0.28 8.10
N ALA A 457 13.88 1.51 7.62
CA ALA A 457 14.85 2.20 6.78
C ALA A 457 16.18 2.43 7.54
N LYS A 458 17.31 2.26 6.86
CA LYS A 458 18.66 2.49 7.47
C LYS A 458 18.84 3.93 7.91
N LYS A 459 18.16 4.88 7.27
CA LYS A 459 18.11 6.31 7.62
C LYS A 459 16.73 6.87 7.34
N VAL A 460 16.22 7.71 8.22
CA VAL A 460 14.95 8.42 8.04
C VAL A 460 15.18 9.92 8.00
N VAL A 461 14.57 10.58 7.03
CA VAL A 461 14.61 12.04 6.84
C VAL A 461 13.18 12.56 6.81
N TYR A 462 12.77 13.23 7.86
CA TYR A 462 11.47 13.87 7.92
C TYR A 462 11.52 15.26 7.27
N CYS A 463 10.57 15.52 6.37
CA CYS A 463 10.49 16.73 5.55
C CYS A 463 9.18 17.47 5.82
N GLY A 464 9.23 18.72 6.23
CA GLY A 464 8.04 19.51 6.47
C GLY A 464 8.35 20.98 6.75
N THR A 465 7.32 21.83 6.74
CA THR A 465 7.46 23.20 7.21
C THR A 465 7.62 23.22 8.74
N PHE A 466 8.27 24.23 9.27
CA PHE A 466 8.48 24.39 10.72
C PHE A 466 7.16 24.62 11.48
N THR A 467 6.29 25.46 10.90
CA THR A 467 4.91 25.67 11.36
C THR A 467 3.92 25.37 10.24
N ALA A 468 2.66 25.16 10.57
CA ALA A 468 1.57 24.91 9.62
C ALA A 468 0.51 26.03 9.66
N GLY A 469 -0.44 25.99 8.72
CA GLY A 469 -1.58 26.90 8.75
C GLY A 469 -1.27 28.32 8.27
N GLY A 470 -0.63 28.47 7.11
CA GLY A 470 -0.48 29.75 6.42
C GLY A 470 0.92 30.34 6.40
N LEU A 471 1.95 29.52 6.67
CA LEU A 471 3.36 29.94 6.55
C LEU A 471 3.64 30.46 5.14
N LYS A 472 4.26 31.65 5.06
CA LYS A 472 4.80 32.23 3.82
C LYS A 472 6.24 32.65 4.06
N ILE A 473 7.10 32.28 3.14
CA ILE A 473 8.51 32.67 3.16
C ILE A 473 8.87 33.46 1.90
N GLY A 474 9.93 34.24 2.00
CA GLY A 474 10.64 34.83 0.88
C GLY A 474 12.06 34.31 0.87
N VAL A 475 12.59 34.05 -0.33
CA VAL A 475 13.97 33.62 -0.53
C VAL A 475 14.63 34.57 -1.50
N SER A 476 15.66 35.31 -1.05
CA SER A 476 16.38 36.25 -1.88
C SER A 476 17.79 36.51 -1.34
N GLY A 477 18.77 36.67 -2.26
CA GLY A 477 20.15 36.99 -1.88
C GLY A 477 20.85 35.89 -1.08
N GLY A 478 20.39 34.65 -1.15
CA GLY A 478 20.96 33.54 -0.37
C GLY A 478 20.41 33.47 1.07
N GLU A 479 19.38 34.21 1.41
CA GLU A 479 18.74 34.26 2.72
C GLU A 479 17.26 33.89 2.69
N LEU A 480 16.77 33.34 3.78
CA LEU A 480 15.37 33.08 4.03
C LEU A 480 14.76 34.21 4.89
N LYS A 481 13.57 34.67 4.54
CA LYS A 481 12.76 35.61 5.34
C LYS A 481 11.40 35.01 5.63
N ILE A 482 10.97 35.02 6.88
CA ILE A 482 9.61 34.68 7.27
C ILE A 482 8.72 35.89 6.99
N LEU A 483 7.86 35.79 5.99
CA LEU A 483 6.91 36.85 5.59
C LEU A 483 5.63 36.77 6.41
N GLN A 484 5.19 35.57 6.73
CA GLN A 484 4.03 35.27 7.56
C GLN A 484 4.29 33.95 8.30
N GLU A 485 4.16 33.94 9.61
CA GLU A 485 4.28 32.73 10.41
C GLU A 485 3.03 31.86 10.28
N GLY A 486 3.20 30.54 10.35
CA GLY A 486 2.09 29.60 10.43
C GLY A 486 1.41 29.66 11.79
N ARG A 487 0.11 29.39 11.84
CA ARG A 487 -0.69 29.43 13.07
C ARG A 487 -0.41 28.26 14.00
N ASP A 488 -0.07 27.10 13.43
CA ASP A 488 -0.03 25.84 14.15
C ASP A 488 1.43 25.41 14.35
N LYS A 489 1.83 25.24 15.62
CA LYS A 489 3.13 24.69 15.98
C LYS A 489 3.18 23.20 15.65
N LYS A 490 4.33 22.74 15.24
CA LYS A 490 4.58 21.33 14.90
C LYS A 490 5.58 20.65 15.83
N PHE A 491 6.43 21.42 16.51
CA PHE A 491 7.36 20.94 17.52
C PHE A 491 6.70 21.11 18.90
N LEU A 492 6.04 20.03 19.35
CA LEU A 492 5.19 19.98 20.53
C LEU A 492 5.91 19.36 21.73
N LYS A 493 5.44 19.60 22.95
CA LYS A 493 5.97 18.91 24.12
C LYS A 493 5.81 17.40 24.03
N GLU A 494 4.66 16.94 23.53
CA GLU A 494 4.33 15.55 23.25
C GLU A 494 3.42 15.52 22.00
N VAL A 495 3.63 14.56 21.10
CA VAL A 495 2.77 14.36 19.93
C VAL A 495 1.42 13.80 20.35
N GLU A 496 0.36 14.08 19.60
CA GLU A 496 -0.98 13.57 19.91
C GLU A 496 -1.09 12.05 19.81
N GLN A 497 -0.31 11.46 18.88
CA GLN A 497 -0.26 10.01 18.71
C GLN A 497 1.15 9.62 18.23
N VAL A 498 1.73 8.57 18.77
CA VAL A 498 3.08 8.11 18.37
C VAL A 498 2.97 7.23 17.13
N THR A 499 3.19 7.82 15.94
CA THR A 499 3.28 7.06 14.68
C THR A 499 4.70 6.56 14.42
N PHE A 500 5.72 7.31 14.86
CA PHE A 500 7.12 6.89 14.90
C PHE A 500 7.66 7.12 16.30
N SER A 501 8.39 6.14 16.84
CA SER A 501 9.02 6.22 18.17
C SER A 501 10.49 6.59 18.05
N GLY A 502 10.85 7.78 18.56
CA GLY A 502 12.24 8.21 18.65
C GLY A 502 13.06 7.31 19.59
N GLU A 503 12.46 6.84 20.70
CA GLU A 503 13.10 5.89 21.61
C GLU A 503 13.46 4.59 20.91
N TYR A 504 12.55 4.02 20.09
CA TYR A 504 12.83 2.82 19.33
C TYR A 504 13.94 3.02 18.31
N ALA A 505 13.97 4.19 17.64
CA ALA A 505 15.03 4.52 16.69
C ALA A 505 16.40 4.62 17.36
N VAL A 506 16.48 5.26 18.54
CA VAL A 506 17.72 5.35 19.34
C VAL A 506 18.20 3.97 19.76
N GLU A 507 17.33 3.10 20.25
CA GLU A 507 17.67 1.71 20.60
C GLU A 507 18.24 0.92 19.43
N LYS A 508 17.76 1.20 18.21
CA LYS A 508 18.22 0.58 16.96
C LYS A 508 19.47 1.23 16.39
N GLY A 509 19.89 2.38 16.93
CA GLY A 509 20.97 3.18 16.35
C GLY A 509 20.64 3.76 14.98
N GLN A 510 19.36 4.00 14.70
CA GLN A 510 18.88 4.51 13.42
C GLN A 510 19.09 6.02 13.31
N PRO A 511 19.82 6.53 12.30
CA PRO A 511 19.95 7.96 12.05
C PRO A 511 18.62 8.59 11.62
N VAL A 512 18.22 9.68 12.27
CA VAL A 512 16.97 10.41 11.99
C VAL A 512 17.23 11.89 11.90
N LEU A 513 16.82 12.51 10.78
CA LEU A 513 16.84 13.96 10.57
C LEU A 513 15.43 14.52 10.44
N TYR A 514 15.26 15.75 10.96
CA TYR A 514 14.04 16.54 10.83
C TYR A 514 14.39 17.82 10.08
N ILE A 515 13.99 17.92 8.81
CA ILE A 515 14.33 19.01 7.91
C ILE A 515 13.12 19.92 7.70
N THR A 516 13.30 21.20 8.03
CA THR A 516 12.34 22.24 7.73
C THR A 516 12.96 23.30 6.82
N GLU A 517 12.17 24.28 6.41
CA GLU A 517 12.69 25.38 5.58
C GLU A 517 13.68 26.28 6.32
N ARG A 518 13.66 26.27 7.66
CA ARG A 518 14.45 27.19 8.50
C ARG A 518 15.43 26.53 9.45
N ALA A 519 15.23 25.27 9.81
CA ALA A 519 16.03 24.55 10.78
C ALA A 519 16.12 23.06 10.46
N VAL A 520 17.24 22.45 10.81
CA VAL A 520 17.46 21.01 10.71
C VAL A 520 17.82 20.47 12.08
N PHE A 521 17.15 19.39 12.47
CA PHE A 521 17.41 18.71 13.74
C PHE A 521 17.82 17.26 13.48
N GLU A 522 18.53 16.70 14.44
CA GLU A 522 18.95 15.29 14.47
C GLU A 522 18.47 14.63 15.76
N LEU A 523 18.05 13.38 15.69
CA LEU A 523 17.75 12.57 16.86
C LEU A 523 19.04 12.01 17.45
N THR A 524 19.28 12.32 18.71
CA THR A 524 20.40 11.78 19.50
C THR A 524 19.89 10.95 20.68
N PRO A 525 20.73 10.14 21.35
CA PRO A 525 20.34 9.45 22.59
C PRO A 525 19.84 10.41 23.71
N GLU A 526 20.22 11.68 23.66
CA GLU A 526 19.83 12.69 24.63
C GLU A 526 18.52 13.41 24.26
N GLY A 527 18.04 13.25 23.00
CA GLY A 527 16.84 13.90 22.46
C GLY A 527 17.08 14.59 21.12
N VAL A 528 16.20 15.51 20.77
CA VAL A 528 16.24 16.26 19.52
C VAL A 528 17.27 17.40 19.62
N GLU A 529 18.30 17.37 18.77
CA GLU A 529 19.38 18.35 18.70
C GLU A 529 19.26 19.24 17.46
N LEU A 530 19.35 20.57 17.64
CA LEU A 530 19.40 21.52 16.55
C LEU A 530 20.79 21.53 15.91
N LYS A 531 20.86 21.23 14.63
CA LYS A 531 22.13 21.15 13.87
C LYS A 531 22.36 22.32 12.95
N GLU A 532 21.30 22.84 12.32
CA GLU A 532 21.42 23.89 11.32
C GLU A 532 20.27 24.89 11.40
N ILE A 533 20.55 26.16 11.09
CA ILE A 533 19.57 27.21 10.87
C ILE A 533 19.78 27.86 9.49
N ALA A 534 18.70 28.31 8.85
CA ALA A 534 18.77 28.97 7.56
C ALA A 534 19.43 30.37 7.70
N PRO A 535 20.20 30.82 6.69
CA PRO A 535 20.68 32.20 6.65
C PRO A 535 19.50 33.20 6.72
N GLY A 536 19.64 34.26 7.52
CA GLY A 536 18.59 35.27 7.69
C GLY A 536 17.54 34.95 8.76
N VAL A 537 17.63 33.80 9.44
CA VAL A 537 16.73 33.35 10.52
C VAL A 537 17.35 33.68 11.89
N ASP A 538 16.55 34.25 12.77
CA ASP A 538 16.91 34.47 14.18
C ASP A 538 16.65 33.21 15.00
N LEU A 539 17.70 32.67 15.66
CA LEU A 539 17.61 31.42 16.42
C LEU A 539 16.54 31.49 17.52
N GLN A 540 16.51 32.56 18.28
CA GLN A 540 15.59 32.66 19.42
C GLN A 540 14.15 32.86 18.96
N LYS A 541 13.93 33.90 18.16
CA LYS A 541 12.59 34.32 17.74
C LYS A 541 11.92 33.37 16.74
N ASP A 542 12.69 32.95 15.73
CA ASP A 542 12.13 32.22 14.58
C ASP A 542 12.20 30.70 14.74
N VAL A 543 12.91 30.20 15.80
CA VAL A 543 13.04 28.76 16.06
C VAL A 543 12.62 28.44 17.50
N LEU A 544 13.38 28.89 18.53
CA LEU A 544 13.19 28.41 19.90
C LEU A 544 11.85 28.83 20.50
N ASP A 545 11.39 30.07 20.30
CA ASP A 545 10.11 30.59 20.81
C ASP A 545 8.88 29.92 20.19
N LEU A 546 9.07 29.25 19.03
CA LEU A 546 8.01 28.57 18.30
C LEU A 546 7.96 27.06 18.59
N MET A 547 8.86 26.56 19.43
CA MET A 547 8.82 25.16 19.91
C MET A 547 8.21 25.12 21.32
N ASP A 548 7.49 24.04 21.64
CA ASP A 548 6.93 23.79 22.97
C ASP A 548 7.90 23.02 23.88
N PHE A 549 9.13 22.82 23.43
CA PHE A 549 10.23 22.26 24.19
C PHE A 549 11.56 22.90 23.76
N ALA A 550 12.53 22.90 24.64
CA ALA A 550 13.90 23.32 24.30
C ALA A 550 14.64 22.14 23.63
N PRO A 551 15.09 22.26 22.37
CA PRO A 551 15.98 21.29 21.78
C PRO A 551 17.39 21.39 22.40
N ILE A 552 18.21 20.38 22.17
CA ILE A 552 19.64 20.45 22.48
C ILE A 552 20.27 21.40 21.46
N VAL A 553 21.04 22.41 21.94
CA VAL A 553 21.69 23.39 21.08
C VAL A 553 23.20 23.33 21.30
N ARG A 554 23.94 22.78 20.31
CA ARG A 554 25.40 22.62 20.32
C ARG A 554 25.90 22.85 18.90
N ASP A 555 26.90 23.72 18.73
CA ASP A 555 27.60 23.95 17.46
C ASP A 555 26.68 24.09 16.24
N VAL A 556 25.63 24.91 16.35
CA VAL A 556 24.64 25.12 15.29
C VAL A 556 25.29 25.75 14.07
N LYS A 557 25.18 25.11 12.94
CA LYS A 557 25.72 25.57 11.67
C LYS A 557 24.68 26.38 10.88
N THR A 558 25.17 27.22 9.98
CA THR A 558 24.30 27.82 8.96
C THR A 558 24.06 26.80 7.83
N MET A 559 22.81 26.65 7.38
CA MET A 559 22.48 25.84 6.22
C MET A 559 23.23 26.36 4.99
N ASP A 560 23.55 25.43 4.07
CA ASP A 560 24.24 25.77 2.82
C ASP A 560 23.49 26.85 2.04
N SER A 561 24.15 27.96 1.76
CA SER A 561 23.55 29.12 1.09
C SER A 561 23.02 28.80 -0.32
N ARG A 562 23.55 27.75 -0.97
CA ARG A 562 23.09 27.30 -2.30
C ARG A 562 21.63 26.86 -2.29
N ILE A 563 21.12 26.38 -1.14
CA ILE A 563 19.70 26.01 -0.94
C ILE A 563 18.78 27.19 -1.26
N PHE A 564 19.23 28.42 -0.95
CA PHE A 564 18.46 29.66 -1.00
C PHE A 564 18.74 30.49 -2.26
N GLN A 565 19.36 29.92 -3.28
CA GLN A 565 19.68 30.61 -4.55
C GLN A 565 18.75 30.18 -5.67
N ALA A 566 18.59 31.02 -6.71
CA ALA A 566 17.68 30.76 -7.81
C ALA A 566 18.14 29.61 -8.73
N GLY A 567 19.45 29.41 -8.89
CA GLY A 567 20.04 28.38 -9.77
C GLY A 567 20.11 26.99 -9.12
N PRO A 568 20.58 25.97 -9.85
CA PRO A 568 20.93 24.66 -9.29
C PRO A 568 22.04 24.79 -8.23
N MET A 569 22.05 23.84 -7.29
CA MET A 569 23.07 23.80 -6.21
C MET A 569 24.41 23.18 -6.66
N GLY A 570 24.42 22.43 -7.77
CA GLY A 570 25.60 21.72 -8.24
C GLY A 570 25.93 20.48 -7.40
N LEU A 571 24.93 19.73 -6.98
CA LEU A 571 25.10 18.51 -6.19
C LEU A 571 25.71 17.35 -6.97
N ALA A 572 25.60 17.34 -8.30
CA ALA A 572 26.15 16.30 -9.17
C ALA A 572 27.62 16.50 -9.56
N GLN A 573 28.29 17.54 -9.03
CA GLN A 573 29.67 17.88 -9.35
C GLN A 573 30.66 17.23 -8.37
#